data_4f4c2e82dd1a93e12f27c24f3eb888f6
#
_entry.id   4f4c2e82dd1a93e12f27c24f3eb888f6
#
_cell.length_a   1.000
_cell.length_b   1.000
_cell.length_c   1.000
_cell.angle_alpha   90.00
_cell.angle_beta   90.00
_cell.angle_gamma   90.00
#
_symmetry.space_group_name_H-M   'P 1'
#
loop_
_entity.id
_entity.type
_entity.pdbx_description
1 polymer ?
#
loop_
_entity_poly.entity_id
_entity_poly.type
_entity_poly.pdbx_seq_one_letter_code
_entity_poly.pdbx_strand_id
1 'polypeptide(L)'
;VKHIRGGLVDVEFIAQFLLLAHGAEHPEILHQNITESFNRLAKFGYLETETANQLASAGKFWRTILGMIRFTFEGSFDEDAAPMGLKTALARACEMKDFEHLKHEMETTRTWVRETFITLVGNPETHSK
;
A
#
# COMPACT_ATOMS: atom_id res chain seq x y z
N VAL A 1 4.23 -4.56 -12.32
CA VAL A 1 3.77 -4.50 -10.93
C VAL A 1 4.20 -3.22 -10.24
N LYS A 2 5.30 -2.64 -10.66
CA LYS A 2 5.86 -1.54 -9.88
C LYS A 2 5.06 -0.25 -9.94
N HIS A 3 4.16 -0.09 -10.88
CA HIS A 3 3.37 1.14 -10.99
C HIS A 3 1.88 0.89 -11.06
N ILE A 4 1.42 -0.10 -10.32
CA ILE A 4 -0.01 -0.36 -10.21
C ILE A 4 -0.63 0.70 -9.34
N ARG A 5 -1.66 1.38 -9.85
CA ARG A 5 -2.40 2.37 -9.06
C ARG A 5 -3.08 1.67 -7.90
N GLY A 6 -2.93 2.24 -6.70
CA GLY A 6 -3.43 1.62 -5.49
C GLY A 6 -2.47 0.61 -4.90
N GLY A 7 -1.26 0.47 -5.46
CA GLY A 7 -0.25 -0.40 -4.93
C GLY A 7 0.63 0.28 -3.91
N LEU A 8 1.79 -0.30 -3.67
CA LEU A 8 2.69 0.19 -2.62
C LEU A 8 3.15 1.62 -2.87
N VAL A 9 3.42 1.97 -4.13
CA VAL A 9 3.89 3.33 -4.43
C VAL A 9 2.86 4.36 -4.00
N ASP A 10 1.57 4.09 -4.25
CA ASP A 10 0.53 5.01 -3.84
C ASP A 10 0.43 5.10 -2.32
N VAL A 11 0.57 3.98 -1.61
CA VAL A 11 0.55 4.00 -0.14
C VAL A 11 1.71 4.85 0.38
N GLU A 12 2.91 4.65 -0.18
CA GLU A 12 4.08 5.41 0.23
C GLU A 12 3.93 6.89 -0.08
N PHE A 13 3.34 7.21 -1.23
CA PHE A 13 3.13 8.61 -1.60
C PHE A 13 2.15 9.29 -0.64
N ILE A 14 1.09 8.58 -0.24
CA ILE A 14 0.16 9.13 0.73
C ILE A 14 0.90 9.49 2.02
N ALA A 15 1.73 8.59 2.51
CA ALA A 15 2.51 8.85 3.73
C ALA A 15 3.38 10.08 3.56
N GLN A 16 4.14 10.14 2.46
CA GLN A 16 5.04 11.26 2.23
C GLN A 16 4.29 12.57 2.09
N PHE A 17 3.16 12.55 1.40
CA PHE A 17 2.35 13.76 1.22
C PHE A 17 1.89 14.31 2.57
N LEU A 18 1.38 13.42 3.43
CA LEU A 18 0.90 13.87 4.73
C LEU A 18 2.04 14.31 5.64
N LEU A 19 3.18 13.64 5.57
CA LEU A 19 4.34 14.05 6.37
C LEU A 19 4.86 15.42 5.95
N LEU A 20 4.86 15.69 4.65
CA LEU A 20 5.27 17.01 4.17
C LEU A 20 4.27 18.08 4.58
N ALA A 21 2.98 17.75 4.53
CA ALA A 21 1.96 18.72 4.87
C ALA A 21 1.96 19.10 6.35
N HIS A 22 2.31 18.16 7.23
CA HIS A 22 2.12 18.38 8.66
C HIS A 22 3.40 18.26 9.50
N GLY A 23 4.50 17.81 8.90
CA GLY A 23 5.71 17.56 9.66
C GLY A 23 6.33 18.79 10.28
N ALA A 24 6.09 19.95 9.66
CA ALA A 24 6.66 21.20 10.22
C ALA A 24 6.02 21.53 11.56
N GLU A 25 4.73 21.25 11.71
CA GLU A 25 4.02 21.53 12.96
C GLU A 25 4.26 20.47 14.01
N HIS A 26 4.41 19.22 13.58
CA HIS A 26 4.62 18.12 14.50
C HIS A 26 5.71 17.20 13.95
N PRO A 27 6.99 17.58 14.18
CA PRO A 27 8.08 16.72 13.69
C PRO A 27 8.03 15.31 14.22
N GLU A 28 7.29 15.07 15.29
CA GLU A 28 7.17 13.73 15.86
C GLU A 28 6.53 12.73 14.91
N ILE A 29 5.78 13.21 13.91
CA ILE A 29 5.17 12.26 12.96
C ILE A 29 6.19 11.72 11.97
N LEU A 30 7.34 12.37 11.83
CA LEU A 30 8.34 11.95 10.86
C LEU A 30 9.00 10.65 11.31
N HIS A 31 8.94 9.63 10.45
CA HIS A 31 9.53 8.34 10.77
C HIS A 31 9.81 7.60 9.46
N GLN A 32 10.87 6.81 9.45
CA GLN A 32 11.24 6.06 8.26
C GLN A 32 10.30 4.89 7.99
N ASN A 33 9.70 4.34 9.03
CA ASN A 33 8.79 3.22 8.89
C ASN A 33 7.40 3.75 8.57
N ILE A 34 6.83 3.30 7.46
CA ILE A 34 5.54 3.81 6.99
C ILE A 34 4.41 3.50 7.97
N THR A 35 4.40 2.29 8.52
CA THR A 35 3.37 1.92 9.47
C THR A 35 3.38 2.86 10.68
N GLU A 36 4.57 3.15 11.19
CA GLU A 36 4.68 4.03 12.32
C GLU A 36 4.30 5.46 11.93
N SER A 37 4.63 5.89 10.71
CA SER A 37 4.23 7.20 10.23
C SER A 37 2.71 7.35 10.24
N PHE A 38 2.00 6.34 9.74
CA PHE A 38 0.55 6.40 9.74
C PHE A 38 0.00 6.42 11.16
N ASN A 39 0.60 5.64 12.07
CA ASN A 39 0.17 5.64 13.46
C ASN A 39 0.34 7.00 14.10
N ARG A 40 1.44 7.67 13.83
CA ARG A 40 1.70 9.00 14.39
C ARG A 40 0.78 10.04 13.80
N LEU A 41 0.50 9.96 12.50
CA LEU A 41 -0.46 10.86 11.87
C LEU A 41 -1.84 10.74 12.53
N ALA A 42 -2.24 9.52 12.83
CA ALA A 42 -3.52 9.31 13.51
C ALA A 42 -3.47 9.85 14.94
N LYS A 43 -2.35 9.64 15.63
CA LYS A 43 -2.21 10.10 17.01
C LYS A 43 -2.38 11.61 17.12
N PHE A 44 -1.85 12.34 16.14
CA PHE A 44 -1.93 13.80 16.16
C PHE A 44 -3.16 14.35 15.43
N GLY A 45 -4.07 13.48 15.00
CA GLY A 45 -5.35 13.91 14.47
C GLY A 45 -5.35 14.28 13.00
N TYR A 46 -4.26 14.02 12.27
CA TYR A 46 -4.20 14.33 10.86
C TYR A 46 -4.80 13.26 9.98
N LEU A 47 -5.15 12.11 10.56
CA LEU A 47 -5.66 10.98 9.82
C LEU A 47 -6.56 10.20 10.74
N GLU A 48 -7.68 9.71 10.22
CA GLU A 48 -8.55 8.88 11.04
C GLU A 48 -7.84 7.59 11.41
N THR A 49 -8.04 7.14 12.64
CA THR A 49 -7.36 5.95 13.13
C THR A 49 -7.63 4.74 12.25
N GLU A 50 -8.88 4.55 11.84
CA GLU A 50 -9.22 3.42 10.99
C GLU A 50 -8.54 3.50 9.63
N THR A 51 -8.52 4.70 9.03
CA THR A 51 -7.84 4.91 7.76
C THR A 51 -6.35 4.64 7.89
N ALA A 52 -5.74 5.12 8.97
CA ALA A 52 -4.32 4.89 9.22
C ALA A 52 -4.02 3.39 9.33
N ASN A 53 -4.86 2.65 10.05
CA ASN A 53 -4.68 1.22 10.20
C ASN A 53 -4.83 0.50 8.86
N GLN A 54 -5.78 0.90 8.05
CA GLN A 54 -5.99 0.28 6.75
C GLN A 54 -4.85 0.58 5.79
N LEU A 55 -4.33 1.81 5.83
CA LEU A 55 -3.17 2.16 4.99
C LEU A 55 -1.94 1.37 5.40
N ALA A 56 -1.72 1.23 6.70
CA ALA A 56 -0.59 0.45 7.19
C ALA A 56 -0.71 -1.01 6.77
N SER A 57 -1.92 -1.56 6.87
CA SER A 57 -2.16 -2.94 6.46
C SER A 57 -1.97 -3.12 4.95
N ALA A 58 -2.45 -2.16 4.16
CA ALA A 58 -2.27 -2.23 2.70
C ALA A 58 -0.80 -2.18 2.34
N GLY A 59 -0.02 -1.34 3.02
CA GLY A 59 1.41 -1.28 2.79
C GLY A 59 2.10 -2.59 3.10
N LYS A 60 1.74 -3.21 4.22
CA LYS A 60 2.31 -4.49 4.59
C LYS A 60 1.93 -5.58 3.59
N PHE A 61 0.67 -5.58 3.17
CA PHE A 61 0.17 -6.54 2.19
C PHE A 61 0.97 -6.45 0.88
N TRP A 62 1.13 -5.24 0.35
CA TRP A 62 1.85 -5.06 -0.91
C TRP A 62 3.34 -5.36 -0.75
N ARG A 63 3.95 -4.99 0.39
CA ARG A 63 5.37 -5.29 0.59
C ARG A 63 5.60 -6.80 0.65
N THR A 64 4.68 -7.55 1.25
CA THR A 64 4.80 -9.00 1.30
C THR A 64 4.77 -9.59 -0.10
N ILE A 65 3.80 -9.17 -0.91
CA ILE A 65 3.66 -9.68 -2.27
C ILE A 65 4.88 -9.32 -3.11
N LEU A 66 5.25 -8.03 -3.11
CA LEU A 66 6.35 -7.57 -3.95
C LEU A 66 7.68 -8.14 -3.52
N GLY A 67 7.87 -8.34 -2.21
CA GLY A 67 9.09 -8.96 -1.70
C GLY A 67 9.24 -10.37 -2.20
N MET A 68 8.18 -11.14 -2.19
CA MET A 68 8.23 -12.52 -2.68
C MET A 68 8.45 -12.58 -4.18
N ILE A 69 7.79 -11.69 -4.92
CA ILE A 69 7.94 -11.65 -6.38
C ILE A 69 9.36 -11.25 -6.74
N ARG A 70 9.90 -10.22 -6.08
CA ARG A 70 11.25 -9.76 -6.35
C ARG A 70 12.28 -10.83 -6.05
N PHE A 71 12.09 -11.52 -4.94
CA PHE A 71 13.01 -12.58 -4.54
C PHE A 71 13.02 -13.71 -5.56
N THR A 72 11.87 -14.00 -6.14
CA THR A 72 11.73 -15.16 -7.05
C THR A 72 12.05 -14.81 -8.50
N PHE A 73 11.59 -13.66 -8.97
CA PHE A 73 11.62 -13.34 -10.41
C PHE A 73 12.39 -12.09 -10.77
N GLU A 74 12.95 -11.40 -9.81
CA GLU A 74 13.73 -10.19 -10.10
C GLU A 74 12.99 -9.15 -10.89
N GLY A 75 11.75 -8.93 -10.61
CA GLY A 75 11.18 -7.79 -11.26
C GLY A 75 9.71 -7.81 -11.51
N SER A 76 9.24 -8.58 -12.41
CA SER A 76 7.84 -8.49 -12.75
C SER A 76 7.12 -9.80 -12.52
N PHE A 77 5.86 -9.68 -12.24
CA PHE A 77 5.00 -10.82 -12.00
C PHE A 77 4.03 -10.97 -13.15
N ASP A 78 4.04 -12.14 -13.77
CA ASP A 78 3.07 -12.50 -14.79
C ASP A 78 2.24 -13.64 -14.22
N GLU A 79 0.99 -13.36 -13.93
CA GLU A 79 0.12 -14.33 -13.31
C GLU A 79 0.01 -15.60 -14.12
N ASP A 80 -0.11 -15.46 -15.44
CA ASP A 80 -0.31 -16.62 -16.30
C ASP A 80 0.92 -17.50 -16.39
N ALA A 81 2.09 -16.90 -16.23
CA ALA A 81 3.35 -17.63 -16.30
C ALA A 81 3.85 -18.10 -14.94
N ALA A 82 3.25 -17.63 -13.86
CA ALA A 82 3.75 -17.97 -12.52
C ALA A 82 3.53 -19.45 -12.22
N PRO A 83 4.53 -20.14 -11.67
CA PRO A 83 4.33 -21.53 -11.27
C PRO A 83 3.27 -21.63 -10.18
N MET A 84 2.56 -22.78 -10.19
CA MET A 84 1.54 -23.01 -9.19
C MET A 84 2.12 -22.94 -7.78
N GLY A 85 3.36 -23.41 -7.59
CA GLY A 85 3.99 -23.32 -6.29
C GLY A 85 4.14 -21.91 -5.78
N LEU A 86 4.47 -20.97 -6.70
CA LEU A 86 4.57 -19.57 -6.30
C LEU A 86 3.21 -19.00 -5.92
N LYS A 87 2.18 -19.32 -6.69
CA LYS A 87 0.85 -18.83 -6.38
C LYS A 87 0.39 -19.32 -5.01
N THR A 88 0.64 -20.59 -4.71
CA THR A 88 0.29 -21.15 -3.41
C THR A 88 1.08 -20.47 -2.29
N ALA A 89 2.38 -20.23 -2.52
CA ALA A 89 3.21 -19.60 -1.51
C ALA A 89 2.79 -18.15 -1.26
N LEU A 90 2.40 -17.43 -2.32
CA LEU A 90 1.92 -16.06 -2.16
C LEU A 90 0.64 -16.01 -1.34
N ALA A 91 -0.30 -16.90 -1.65
CA ALA A 91 -1.55 -16.93 -0.91
C ALA A 91 -1.30 -17.25 0.56
N ARG A 92 -0.40 -18.20 0.81
CA ARG A 92 -0.09 -18.58 2.19
C ARG A 92 0.59 -17.45 2.95
N ALA A 93 1.52 -16.76 2.30
CA ALA A 93 2.22 -15.64 2.95
C ALA A 93 1.27 -14.51 3.33
N CYS A 94 0.21 -14.32 2.56
CA CYS A 94 -0.79 -13.29 2.82
C CYS A 94 -1.97 -13.84 3.63
N GLU A 95 -1.85 -15.07 4.12
CA GLU A 95 -2.88 -15.72 4.94
C GLU A 95 -4.22 -15.82 4.20
N MET A 96 -4.15 -16.09 2.91
CA MET A 96 -5.33 -16.29 2.08
C MET A 96 -5.55 -17.77 1.82
N LYS A 97 -6.80 -18.13 1.62
CA LYS A 97 -7.19 -19.52 1.42
C LYS A 97 -6.52 -20.10 0.16
N ASP A 98 -6.53 -19.34 -0.92
CA ASP A 98 -5.94 -19.76 -2.17
C ASP A 98 -5.60 -18.52 -2.99
N PHE A 99 -5.05 -18.75 -4.19
CA PHE A 99 -4.61 -17.64 -5.03
C PHE A 99 -5.78 -16.81 -5.55
N GLU A 100 -6.94 -17.42 -5.77
CA GLU A 100 -8.10 -16.67 -6.24
C GLU A 100 -8.56 -15.67 -5.18
N HIS A 101 -8.55 -16.07 -3.91
CA HIS A 101 -8.87 -15.15 -2.83
C HIS A 101 -7.83 -14.05 -2.73
N LEU A 102 -6.56 -14.38 -2.96
CA LEU A 102 -5.50 -13.37 -2.95
C LEU A 102 -5.72 -12.35 -4.06
N LYS A 103 -6.07 -12.81 -5.28
CA LYS A 103 -6.32 -11.88 -6.38
C LYS A 103 -7.48 -10.95 -6.06
N HIS A 104 -8.53 -11.50 -5.44
CA HIS A 104 -9.66 -10.66 -5.04
C HIS A 104 -9.23 -9.62 -4.04
N GLU A 105 -8.41 -10.01 -3.07
CA GLU A 105 -7.92 -9.07 -2.07
C GLU A 105 -7.02 -8.02 -2.69
N MET A 106 -6.22 -8.39 -3.68
CA MET A 106 -5.38 -7.42 -4.39
C MET A 106 -6.24 -6.37 -5.07
N GLU A 107 -7.33 -6.79 -5.73
CA GLU A 107 -8.23 -5.84 -6.38
C GLU A 107 -8.93 -4.95 -5.36
N THR A 108 -9.41 -5.52 -4.28
CA THR A 108 -10.09 -4.76 -3.25
C THR A 108 -9.14 -3.74 -2.63
N THR A 109 -7.93 -4.17 -2.30
CA THR A 109 -6.94 -3.29 -1.69
C THR A 109 -6.55 -2.18 -2.66
N ARG A 110 -6.33 -2.53 -3.93
CA ARG A 110 -5.95 -1.56 -4.94
C ARG A 110 -7.01 -0.48 -5.10
N THR A 111 -8.26 -0.89 -5.17
CA THR A 111 -9.36 0.05 -5.32
C THR A 111 -9.47 0.97 -4.12
N TRP A 112 -9.39 0.39 -2.93
CA TRP A 112 -9.50 1.18 -1.70
C TRP A 112 -8.35 2.18 -1.57
N VAL A 113 -7.12 1.73 -1.85
CA VAL A 113 -5.96 2.62 -1.75
C VAL A 113 -6.07 3.75 -2.78
N ARG A 114 -6.51 3.43 -4.00
CA ARG A 114 -6.66 4.46 -5.02
C ARG A 114 -7.70 5.50 -4.63
N GLU A 115 -8.82 5.06 -4.10
CA GLU A 115 -9.86 5.98 -3.64
C GLU A 115 -9.36 6.84 -2.48
N THR A 116 -8.62 6.24 -1.57
CA THR A 116 -8.05 6.97 -0.44
C THR A 116 -7.02 7.98 -0.93
N PHE A 117 -6.19 7.59 -1.92
CA PHE A 117 -5.24 8.51 -2.52
C PHE A 117 -5.94 9.74 -3.07
N ILE A 118 -7.01 9.52 -3.83
CA ILE A 118 -7.74 10.63 -4.44
C ILE A 118 -8.36 11.52 -3.36
N THR A 119 -8.87 10.92 -2.29
CA THR A 119 -9.48 11.67 -1.20
C THR A 119 -8.46 12.52 -0.46
N LEU A 120 -7.30 11.95 -0.15
CA LEU A 120 -6.32 12.63 0.70
C LEU A 120 -5.33 13.50 -0.07
N VAL A 121 -4.92 13.05 -1.24
CA VAL A 121 -3.90 13.75 -2.03
C VAL A 121 -4.54 14.56 -3.14
N GLY A 122 -5.53 13.99 -3.79
CA GLY A 122 -6.21 14.62 -4.91
C GLY A 122 -5.99 13.84 -6.19
N ASN A 123 -6.87 14.10 -7.15
CA ASN A 123 -6.76 13.49 -8.46
C ASN A 123 -5.77 14.31 -9.29
N PRO A 124 -4.67 13.71 -9.75
CA PRO A 124 -3.69 14.48 -10.54
C PRO A 124 -4.29 15.19 -11.75
N GLU A 125 -5.29 14.58 -12.36
CA GLU A 125 -5.94 15.21 -13.52
C GLU A 125 -6.75 16.43 -13.12
N THR A 126 -7.32 16.42 -11.90
CA THR A 126 -8.08 17.55 -11.40
C THR A 126 -7.16 18.69 -10.99
N HIS A 127 -5.99 18.37 -10.47
CA HIS A 127 -5.05 19.36 -9.96
C HIS A 127 -4.12 19.88 -11.03
N SER A 128 -4.19 19.36 -12.22
CA SER A 128 -3.38 19.80 -13.34
C SER A 128 -3.88 21.17 -13.79
N LYS A 129 -3.01 22.12 -13.83
CA LYS A 129 -3.42 23.48 -14.19
C LYS A 129 -2.52 24.00 -15.26
#